data_901186e494d3c166b946596da8be4c7f
#
_entry.id   901186e494d3c166b946596da8be4c7f
#
_cell.length_a   1.000
_cell.length_b   1.000
_cell.length_c   1.000
_cell.angle_alpha   90.00
_cell.angle_beta   90.00
_cell.angle_gamma   90.00
#
_symmetry.space_group_name_H-M   'P 1'
#
loop_
_entity.id
_entity.type
_entity.pdbx_description
1 polymer ?
#
loop_
_entity_poly.entity_id
_entity_poly.type
_entity_poly.pdbx_seq_one_letter_code
_entity_poly.pdbx_strand_id
1 'polypeptide(L)'
;TSFVAGELVWTNDIEAENLNIENENERNIQEAITIFSGKILKEVISQRGADISSLEKDSPLDEGAIRNMLKPGSAVHEIRVDDEEGLLDVVIGEGAFRKKLEGMELIGTYETEDGKKIPSGVSLTPGQLAIVTSNSPKPVLVRDTEMIELLCDSAYLAESIELDGEIIAQADRMITAEMVELFKIANAYGVKVWKHIERIHVPDALQEILIDRIWGKPLSQAIDRDGNAVTDIAHMVDGKVVRSIIDGEITAVEIEGEIVTRSRILNDYLSHAVYGKVILDPVYDQRGELVAEPGQEVNREVLEKLAEAQPMDLVVRAIYAHSEEKRLIHRISFVRKLRIGPKCKPFVHGITKAALATDSFLSAASFQQTAQVLAGAAVKGEIDDLLGLKENVIIGHLIPAGTGFNEFKEVDPEDRVELVATGECQTNEDIL
;
A
#
# COMPACT_ATOMS: atom_id res chain seq x y z
N THR A 1 -2.45 47.31 -22.64
CA THR A 1 -3.18 46.10 -23.09
C THR A 1 -2.22 44.95 -23.05
N SER A 2 -2.48 43.99 -22.20
CA SER A 2 -1.73 42.75 -22.21
C SER A 2 -2.61 41.62 -22.74
N PHE A 3 -2.03 40.77 -23.55
CA PHE A 3 -2.66 39.56 -24.04
C PHE A 3 -2.41 38.43 -23.06
N VAL A 4 -3.46 37.78 -22.63
CA VAL A 4 -3.41 36.67 -21.74
C VAL A 4 -4.15 35.52 -22.42
N ALA A 5 -3.44 34.46 -22.85
CA ALA A 5 -4.03 33.24 -23.43
C ALA A 5 -5.23 33.45 -24.37
N GLY A 6 -5.15 34.43 -25.28
CA GLY A 6 -6.17 34.71 -26.26
C GLY A 6 -7.28 35.71 -25.81
N GLU A 7 -7.26 36.18 -24.58
CA GLU A 7 -8.16 37.24 -24.09
C GLU A 7 -7.44 38.57 -23.90
N LEU A 8 -8.14 39.66 -24.19
CA LEU A 8 -7.67 41.03 -23.96
C LEU A 8 -7.98 41.40 -22.51
N VAL A 9 -6.96 41.51 -21.68
CA VAL A 9 -7.10 41.88 -20.28
C VAL A 9 -6.61 43.31 -20.08
N TRP A 10 -7.44 44.15 -19.52
CA TRP A 10 -7.11 45.53 -19.15
C TRP A 10 -7.04 45.60 -17.64
N THR A 11 -5.95 46.03 -17.13
CA THR A 11 -5.77 46.86 -15.93
C THR A 11 -4.51 46.48 -15.12
N ASN A 12 -3.95 47.47 -14.43
CA ASN A 12 -2.86 47.33 -13.49
C ASN A 12 -3.23 46.43 -12.30
N ASP A 13 -4.52 46.35 -11.96
CA ASP A 13 -5.01 45.55 -10.82
C ASP A 13 -4.88 44.03 -11.07
N ILE A 14 -5.11 43.61 -12.33
CA ILE A 14 -4.95 42.21 -12.71
C ILE A 14 -3.47 41.81 -12.77
N GLU A 15 -2.57 42.71 -13.19
CA GLU A 15 -1.14 42.49 -13.15
C GLU A 15 -0.65 42.33 -11.70
N ALA A 16 -1.16 43.14 -10.78
CA ALA A 16 -0.80 43.03 -9.36
C ALA A 16 -1.33 41.73 -8.72
N GLU A 17 -2.56 41.34 -9.06
CA GLU A 17 -3.13 40.08 -8.60
C GLU A 17 -2.39 38.87 -9.19
N ASN A 18 -2.05 38.90 -10.47
CA ASN A 18 -1.27 37.87 -11.14
C ASN A 18 0.14 37.76 -10.56
N LEU A 19 0.81 38.88 -10.29
CA LEU A 19 2.12 38.91 -9.63
C LEU A 19 2.07 38.32 -8.21
N ASN A 20 0.98 38.58 -7.47
CA ASN A 20 0.79 37.99 -6.15
C ASN A 20 0.62 36.48 -6.22
N ILE A 21 -0.17 35.99 -7.20
CA ILE A 21 -0.37 34.55 -7.41
C ILE A 21 0.95 33.86 -7.82
N GLU A 22 1.73 34.47 -8.71
CA GLU A 22 3.03 33.95 -9.12
C GLU A 22 4.00 33.88 -7.94
N ASN A 23 4.12 34.95 -7.19
CA ASN A 23 5.00 35.02 -6.02
C ASN A 23 4.55 34.03 -4.92
N GLU A 24 3.24 33.84 -4.74
CA GLU A 24 2.70 32.87 -3.81
C GLU A 24 3.01 31.43 -4.25
N ASN A 25 2.83 31.13 -5.54
CA ASN A 25 3.14 29.79 -6.06
C ASN A 25 4.66 29.49 -5.95
N GLU A 26 5.52 30.42 -6.35
CA GLU A 26 6.96 30.22 -6.24
C GLU A 26 7.39 30.08 -4.77
N ARG A 27 6.84 30.89 -3.87
CA ARG A 27 7.09 30.76 -2.43
C ARG A 27 6.66 29.39 -1.90
N ASN A 28 5.50 28.89 -2.32
CA ASN A 28 4.98 27.59 -1.92
C ASN A 28 5.84 26.45 -2.46
N ILE A 29 6.34 26.57 -3.70
CA ILE A 29 7.29 25.61 -4.28
C ILE A 29 8.63 25.65 -3.54
N GLN A 30 9.18 26.81 -3.23
CA GLN A 30 10.40 26.95 -2.44
C GLN A 30 10.25 26.37 -1.03
N GLU A 31 9.11 26.59 -0.40
CA GLU A 31 8.81 25.96 0.88
C GLU A 31 8.77 24.43 0.77
N ALA A 32 8.13 23.90 -0.29
CA ALA A 32 8.11 22.47 -0.55
C ALA A 32 9.50 21.89 -0.82
N ILE A 33 10.34 22.60 -1.58
CA ILE A 33 11.75 22.22 -1.81
C ILE A 33 12.49 22.15 -0.48
N THR A 34 12.35 23.17 0.37
CA THR A 34 13.01 23.20 1.68
C THR A 34 12.60 22.02 2.58
N ILE A 35 11.33 21.59 2.50
CA ILE A 35 10.77 20.54 3.34
C ILE A 35 11.08 19.15 2.81
N PHE A 36 10.99 18.94 1.50
CA PHE A 36 11.02 17.62 0.89
C PHE A 36 12.33 17.27 0.19
N SER A 37 13.20 18.26 -0.10
CA SER A 37 14.49 17.99 -0.76
C SER A 37 15.33 17.03 0.07
N GLY A 38 15.82 15.97 -0.57
CA GLY A 38 16.61 14.92 0.05
C GLY A 38 15.81 13.87 0.82
N LYS A 39 14.50 14.04 1.05
CA LYS A 39 13.66 12.98 1.64
C LYS A 39 13.47 11.87 0.62
N ILE A 40 13.43 10.62 1.11
CA ILE A 40 13.31 9.44 0.25
C ILE A 40 11.84 9.21 -0.11
N LEU A 41 11.56 9.17 -1.41
CA LEU A 41 10.23 8.90 -1.94
C LEU A 41 9.89 7.41 -1.79
N LYS A 42 8.82 7.09 -1.07
CA LYS A 42 8.38 5.70 -0.86
C LYS A 42 7.24 5.29 -1.77
N GLU A 43 6.32 6.18 -2.05
CA GLU A 43 5.14 5.88 -2.87
C GLU A 43 4.64 7.14 -3.57
N VAL A 44 4.11 6.97 -4.78
CA VAL A 44 3.45 8.03 -5.56
C VAL A 44 2.07 7.53 -5.95
N ILE A 45 1.05 8.32 -5.65
CA ILE A 45 -0.32 8.09 -6.10
C ILE A 45 -0.65 9.15 -7.15
N SER A 46 -0.84 8.70 -8.38
CA SER A 46 -1.09 9.56 -9.54
C SER A 46 -2.33 9.12 -10.31
N GLN A 47 -2.81 9.98 -11.19
CA GLN A 47 -3.86 9.62 -12.13
C GLN A 47 -3.38 8.52 -13.08
N ARG A 48 -4.28 7.60 -13.45
CA ARG A 48 -3.94 6.46 -14.33
C ARG A 48 -3.43 6.96 -15.69
N GLY A 49 -2.24 6.52 -16.08
CA GLY A 49 -1.60 6.93 -17.33
C GLY A 49 -0.79 8.24 -17.24
N ALA A 50 -0.56 8.76 -16.04
CA ALA A 50 0.30 9.91 -15.83
C ALA A 50 1.78 9.57 -16.06
N ASP A 51 2.51 10.47 -16.67
CA ASP A 51 3.97 10.38 -16.75
C ASP A 51 4.58 10.80 -15.40
N ILE A 52 5.08 9.80 -14.67
CA ILE A 52 5.78 9.96 -13.39
C ILE A 52 7.22 9.48 -13.48
N SER A 53 7.79 9.42 -14.69
CA SER A 53 9.15 8.92 -14.96
C SER A 53 10.24 9.67 -14.20
N SER A 54 9.99 10.91 -13.81
CA SER A 54 10.91 11.74 -13.00
C SER A 54 10.84 11.43 -11.49
N LEU A 55 9.94 10.54 -11.06
CA LEU A 55 9.72 10.21 -9.65
C LEU A 55 10.06 8.73 -9.40
N GLU A 56 11.32 8.45 -9.13
CA GLU A 56 11.79 7.10 -8.86
C GLU A 56 11.55 6.73 -7.39
N LYS A 57 10.97 5.53 -7.18
CA LYS A 57 10.76 4.98 -5.84
C LYS A 57 12.11 4.69 -5.15
N ASP A 58 12.15 4.92 -3.84
CA ASP A 58 13.33 4.75 -2.97
C ASP A 58 14.53 5.65 -3.36
N SER A 59 14.28 6.72 -4.13
CA SER A 59 15.26 7.77 -4.46
C SER A 59 15.01 9.04 -3.64
N PRO A 60 16.05 9.85 -3.39
CA PRO A 60 15.88 11.16 -2.77
C PRO A 60 15.18 12.11 -3.74
N LEU A 61 14.22 12.88 -3.23
CA LEU A 61 13.55 13.91 -4.00
C LEU A 61 14.50 15.08 -4.27
N ASP A 62 14.74 15.38 -5.52
CA ASP A 62 15.46 16.56 -5.96
C ASP A 62 14.52 17.76 -6.23
N GLU A 63 15.09 18.93 -6.42
CA GLU A 63 14.33 20.15 -6.71
C GLU A 63 13.49 20.02 -7.99
N GLY A 64 14.04 19.39 -9.02
CA GLY A 64 13.36 19.20 -10.30
C GLY A 64 12.14 18.31 -10.19
N ALA A 65 12.25 17.19 -9.45
CA ALA A 65 11.14 16.29 -9.16
C ALA A 65 10.04 17.00 -8.38
N ILE A 66 10.40 17.77 -7.34
CA ILE A 66 9.43 18.53 -6.52
C ILE A 66 8.72 19.59 -7.37
N ARG A 67 9.44 20.35 -8.20
CA ARG A 67 8.85 21.35 -9.11
C ARG A 67 7.89 20.70 -10.12
N ASN A 68 8.26 19.56 -10.70
CA ASN A 68 7.41 18.83 -11.65
C ASN A 68 6.14 18.28 -10.99
N MET A 69 6.26 17.75 -9.79
CA MET A 69 5.14 17.25 -9.01
C MET A 69 4.11 18.35 -8.68
N LEU A 70 4.56 19.57 -8.42
CA LEU A 70 3.75 20.69 -7.99
C LEU A 70 3.29 21.61 -9.13
N LYS A 71 3.67 21.33 -10.38
CA LYS A 71 3.20 22.09 -11.54
C LYS A 71 1.68 22.08 -11.64
N PRO A 72 1.04 23.18 -12.05
CA PRO A 72 -0.39 23.20 -12.37
C PRO A 72 -0.70 22.14 -13.41
N GLY A 73 -1.71 21.31 -13.13
CA GLY A 73 -2.09 20.19 -14.00
C GLY A 73 -1.25 18.93 -13.81
N SER A 74 -0.37 18.89 -12.81
CA SER A 74 0.31 17.65 -12.42
C SER A 74 -0.72 16.57 -12.08
N ALA A 75 -0.45 15.37 -12.57
CA ALA A 75 -1.29 14.21 -12.32
C ALA A 75 -0.99 13.52 -10.98
N VAL A 76 -0.06 14.03 -10.19
CA VAL A 76 0.28 13.51 -8.86
C VAL A 76 -0.74 14.02 -7.86
N HIS A 77 -1.37 13.08 -7.12
CA HIS A 77 -2.35 13.42 -6.10
C HIS A 77 -1.80 13.31 -4.69
N GLU A 78 -0.88 12.39 -4.49
CA GLU A 78 -0.29 12.13 -3.19
C GLU A 78 1.08 11.49 -3.35
N ILE A 79 1.99 11.84 -2.45
CA ILE A 79 3.28 11.16 -2.28
C ILE A 79 3.44 10.74 -0.83
N ARG A 80 4.19 9.67 -0.64
CA ARG A 80 4.64 9.23 0.68
C ARG A 80 6.15 9.31 0.74
N VAL A 81 6.67 10.02 1.73
CA VAL A 81 8.10 10.23 1.95
C VAL A 81 8.51 9.79 3.34
N ASP A 82 9.77 9.38 3.52
CA ASP A 82 10.33 9.16 4.84
C ASP A 82 10.47 10.50 5.57
N ASP A 83 10.02 10.52 6.82
CA ASP A 83 10.18 11.63 7.76
C ASP A 83 10.92 11.13 9.01
N GLU A 84 11.47 12.04 9.81
CA GLU A 84 12.24 11.70 11.04
C GLU A 84 11.42 10.86 12.03
N GLU A 85 10.11 11.07 12.08
CA GLU A 85 9.17 10.37 12.95
C GLU A 85 8.40 9.23 12.26
N GLY A 86 8.76 8.87 11.01
CA GLY A 86 8.10 7.83 10.22
C GLY A 86 7.71 8.30 8.83
N LEU A 87 6.58 7.76 8.31
CA LEU A 87 6.11 8.10 6.98
C LEU A 87 5.20 9.34 7.01
N LEU A 88 5.49 10.31 6.14
CA LEU A 88 4.68 11.50 5.91
C LEU A 88 3.93 11.36 4.59
N ASP A 89 2.60 11.35 4.64
CA ASP A 89 1.75 11.41 3.47
C ASP A 89 1.50 12.87 3.07
N VAL A 90 1.93 13.25 1.87
CA VAL A 90 1.74 14.59 1.31
C VAL A 90 0.64 14.54 0.26
N VAL A 91 -0.51 15.12 0.57
CA VAL A 91 -1.67 15.16 -0.33
C VAL A 91 -1.64 16.45 -1.13
N ILE A 92 -1.70 16.34 -2.45
CA ILE A 92 -1.66 17.46 -3.38
C ILE A 92 -3.10 17.97 -3.62
N GLY A 93 -3.38 19.12 -3.03
CA GLY A 93 -4.67 19.79 -3.17
C GLY A 93 -5.59 19.71 -1.94
N GLU A 94 -6.24 20.82 -1.66
CA GLU A 94 -7.09 21.02 -0.47
C GLU A 94 -8.30 20.07 -0.44
N GLY A 95 -8.95 19.87 -1.59
CA GLY A 95 -10.14 19.02 -1.67
C GLY A 95 -9.83 17.54 -1.40
N ALA A 96 -8.70 17.05 -1.93
CA ALA A 96 -8.23 15.70 -1.67
C ALA A 96 -7.81 15.50 -0.20
N PHE A 97 -7.17 16.53 0.38
CA PHE A 97 -6.78 16.54 1.79
C PHE A 97 -7.99 16.49 2.73
N ARG A 98 -9.03 17.32 2.46
CA ARG A 98 -10.28 17.28 3.21
C ARG A 98 -10.93 15.90 3.16
N LYS A 99 -11.05 15.32 1.96
CA LYS A 99 -11.63 13.99 1.76
C LYS A 99 -10.87 12.91 2.53
N LYS A 100 -9.54 13.02 2.58
CA LYS A 100 -8.71 12.05 3.29
C LYS A 100 -8.80 12.18 4.81
N LEU A 101 -9.08 13.37 5.33
CA LEU A 101 -9.29 13.63 6.76
C LEU A 101 -10.71 13.34 7.26
N GLU A 102 -11.67 13.23 6.34
CA GLU A 102 -13.07 12.99 6.67
C GLU A 102 -13.22 11.64 7.40
N GLY A 103 -13.88 11.65 8.56
CA GLY A 103 -14.08 10.47 9.40
C GLY A 103 -12.89 10.08 10.28
N MET A 104 -11.71 10.68 10.09
CA MET A 104 -10.54 10.38 10.92
C MET A 104 -10.55 11.14 12.25
N GLU A 105 -9.98 10.52 13.26
CA GLU A 105 -9.83 11.12 14.59
C GLU A 105 -8.51 11.90 14.69
N LEU A 106 -8.56 13.12 15.24
CA LEU A 106 -7.37 13.94 15.45
C LEU A 106 -6.55 13.44 16.64
N ILE A 107 -5.27 13.24 16.44
CA ILE A 107 -4.30 12.90 17.49
C ILE A 107 -3.52 14.16 17.88
N GLY A 108 -3.54 14.46 19.17
CA GLY A 108 -2.95 15.70 19.68
C GLY A 108 -3.83 16.92 19.42
N THR A 109 -3.52 18.02 20.06
CA THR A 109 -4.25 19.28 19.88
C THR A 109 -3.69 20.02 18.67
N TYR A 110 -4.53 20.31 17.70
CA TYR A 110 -4.17 21.15 16.55
C TYR A 110 -4.43 22.62 16.88
N GLU A 111 -3.40 23.44 16.81
CA GLU A 111 -3.47 24.87 17.04
C GLU A 111 -3.19 25.65 15.74
N THR A 112 -4.11 26.51 15.36
CA THR A 112 -4.00 27.39 14.20
C THR A 112 -3.12 28.60 14.51
N GLU A 113 -2.65 29.31 13.49
CA GLU A 113 -1.89 30.55 13.64
C GLU A 113 -2.72 31.63 14.35
N ASP A 114 -4.05 31.62 14.18
CA ASP A 114 -4.98 32.53 14.86
C ASP A 114 -5.31 32.13 16.31
N GLY A 115 -4.65 31.10 16.85
CA GLY A 115 -4.85 30.64 18.23
C GLY A 115 -6.10 29.77 18.45
N LYS A 116 -6.81 29.37 17.40
CA LYS A 116 -7.91 28.41 17.52
C LYS A 116 -7.36 27.01 17.75
N LYS A 117 -7.97 26.30 18.71
CA LYS A 117 -7.56 24.94 19.09
C LYS A 117 -8.63 23.91 18.75
N ILE A 118 -8.22 22.82 18.13
CA ILE A 118 -9.05 21.65 17.96
C ILE A 118 -8.50 20.59 18.91
N PRO A 119 -9.28 20.09 19.87
CA PRO A 119 -8.79 19.13 20.86
C PRO A 119 -8.53 17.76 20.23
N SER A 120 -7.67 16.98 20.86
CA SER A 120 -7.42 15.58 20.52
C SER A 120 -8.65 14.71 20.76
N GLY A 121 -8.77 13.60 20.06
CA GLY A 121 -9.83 12.61 20.25
C GLY A 121 -11.16 12.98 19.59
N VAL A 122 -11.16 13.98 18.71
CA VAL A 122 -12.38 14.43 18.00
C VAL A 122 -12.35 14.00 16.56
N SER A 123 -13.42 13.34 16.10
CA SER A 123 -13.63 13.12 14.66
C SER A 123 -13.83 14.46 13.95
N LEU A 124 -13.05 14.67 12.88
CA LEU A 124 -12.99 15.95 12.18
C LEU A 124 -14.30 16.24 11.44
N THR A 125 -15.02 17.24 11.91
CA THR A 125 -16.25 17.76 11.27
C THR A 125 -15.90 18.65 10.06
N PRO A 126 -16.84 18.87 9.11
CA PRO A 126 -16.61 19.75 7.96
C PRO A 126 -16.13 21.17 8.34
N GLY A 127 -16.62 21.71 9.46
CA GLY A 127 -16.18 23.02 9.98
C GLY A 127 -14.74 23.00 10.48
N GLN A 128 -14.34 21.94 11.19
CA GLN A 128 -12.97 21.74 11.64
C GLN A 128 -12.02 21.44 10.48
N LEU A 129 -12.47 20.67 9.48
CA LEU A 129 -11.72 20.46 8.24
C LEU A 129 -11.42 21.76 7.52
N ALA A 130 -12.39 22.69 7.44
CA ALA A 130 -12.16 24.00 6.86
C ALA A 130 -11.08 24.79 7.61
N ILE A 131 -11.05 24.72 8.94
CA ILE A 131 -10.03 25.37 9.76
C ILE A 131 -8.64 24.73 9.53
N VAL A 132 -8.54 23.42 9.52
CA VAL A 132 -7.27 22.71 9.29
C VAL A 132 -6.70 22.98 7.90
N THR A 133 -7.57 23.04 6.88
CA THR A 133 -7.14 23.25 5.47
C THR A 133 -6.86 24.70 5.12
N SER A 134 -7.42 25.68 5.84
CA SER A 134 -7.18 27.11 5.60
C SER A 134 -5.87 27.61 6.20
N ASN A 135 -5.30 26.88 7.15
CA ASN A 135 -4.06 27.27 7.79
C ASN A 135 -2.82 26.73 7.05
N SER A 136 -1.68 27.32 7.39
CA SER A 136 -0.37 26.90 6.90
C SER A 136 -0.17 25.38 6.97
N PRO A 137 0.59 24.78 6.04
CA PRO A 137 0.71 23.34 5.84
C PRO A 137 1.46 22.61 6.98
N LYS A 138 1.03 22.78 8.24
CA LYS A 138 1.53 21.98 9.35
C LYS A 138 1.03 20.54 9.21
N PRO A 139 1.87 19.55 9.49
CA PRO A 139 1.43 18.17 9.50
C PRO A 139 0.33 17.93 10.53
N VAL A 140 -0.67 17.15 10.17
CA VAL A 140 -1.77 16.74 11.04
C VAL A 140 -1.62 15.26 11.32
N LEU A 141 -1.59 14.89 12.62
CA LEU A 141 -1.63 13.49 13.03
C LEU A 141 -3.07 13.07 13.20
N VAL A 142 -3.45 12.04 12.47
CA VAL A 142 -4.80 11.48 12.50
C VAL A 142 -4.77 9.97 12.69
N ARG A 143 -5.82 9.45 13.32
CA ARG A 143 -6.03 8.01 13.49
C ARG A 143 -7.12 7.56 12.54
N ASP A 144 -6.83 6.49 11.80
CA ASP A 144 -7.77 5.80 10.95
C ASP A 144 -8.51 4.75 11.77
N THR A 145 -9.65 5.14 12.34
CA THR A 145 -10.44 4.27 13.21
C THR A 145 -11.08 3.12 12.44
N GLU A 146 -11.47 3.34 11.19
CA GLU A 146 -12.03 2.27 10.35
C GLU A 146 -11.00 1.18 10.08
N MET A 147 -9.74 1.55 9.82
CA MET A 147 -8.68 0.57 9.61
C MET A 147 -8.43 -0.29 10.85
N ILE A 148 -8.51 0.29 12.05
CA ILE A 148 -8.35 -0.46 13.31
C ILE A 148 -9.52 -1.45 13.47
N GLU A 149 -10.74 -1.00 13.20
CA GLU A 149 -11.95 -1.83 13.32
C GLU A 149 -11.95 -3.00 12.33
N LEU A 150 -11.41 -2.79 11.11
CA LEU A 150 -11.26 -3.85 10.11
C LEU A 150 -10.30 -4.98 10.54
N LEU A 151 -9.42 -4.73 11.50
CA LEU A 151 -8.52 -5.75 12.04
C LEU A 151 -9.21 -6.63 13.09
N CYS A 152 -10.31 -6.18 13.67
CA CYS A 152 -11.08 -6.93 14.66
C CYS A 152 -11.59 -8.24 14.04
N ASP A 153 -11.39 -9.35 14.76
CA ASP A 153 -11.81 -10.70 14.38
C ASP A 153 -11.28 -11.20 13.02
N SER A 154 -10.29 -10.49 12.44
CA SER A 154 -9.73 -10.81 11.13
C SER A 154 -8.22 -11.03 11.12
N ALA A 155 -7.49 -10.43 12.05
CA ALA A 155 -6.04 -10.42 12.08
C ALA A 155 -5.48 -10.95 13.41
N TYR A 156 -4.27 -11.52 13.36
CA TYR A 156 -3.54 -12.03 14.52
C TYR A 156 -2.28 -11.23 14.74
N LEU A 157 -2.03 -10.85 16.00
CA LEU A 157 -0.84 -10.11 16.39
C LEU A 157 0.43 -10.93 16.16
N ALA A 158 1.43 -10.33 15.52
CA ALA A 158 2.74 -10.94 15.35
C ALA A 158 3.70 -10.62 16.51
N GLU A 159 3.44 -9.55 17.25
CA GLU A 159 4.25 -9.13 18.40
C GLU A 159 3.32 -8.69 19.54
N SER A 160 3.73 -8.92 20.79
CA SER A 160 3.04 -8.41 21.96
C SER A 160 3.12 -6.89 22.02
N ILE A 161 2.04 -6.25 22.47
CA ILE A 161 1.97 -4.81 22.66
C ILE A 161 2.08 -4.52 24.15
N GLU A 162 3.01 -3.65 24.50
CA GLU A 162 3.29 -3.23 25.86
C GLU A 162 2.89 -1.74 26.05
N LEU A 163 2.31 -1.44 27.18
CA LEU A 163 2.04 -0.09 27.64
C LEU A 163 2.58 0.06 29.07
N ASP A 164 3.45 1.03 29.28
CA ASP A 164 4.06 1.31 30.60
C ASP A 164 4.73 0.09 31.26
N GLY A 165 5.19 -0.88 30.44
CA GLY A 165 5.84 -2.13 30.89
C GLY A 165 4.88 -3.26 31.20
N GLU A 166 3.59 -3.08 30.99
CA GLU A 166 2.57 -4.14 31.05
C GLU A 166 2.17 -4.59 29.65
N ILE A 167 2.07 -5.91 29.45
CA ILE A 167 1.59 -6.48 28.19
C ILE A 167 0.08 -6.33 28.12
N ILE A 168 -0.41 -5.44 27.25
CA ILE A 168 -1.84 -5.20 27.02
C ILE A 168 -2.43 -6.14 25.99
N ALA A 169 -1.61 -6.66 25.08
CA ALA A 169 -2.02 -7.66 24.08
C ALA A 169 -0.85 -8.60 23.77
N GLN A 170 -1.08 -9.89 23.83
CA GLN A 170 -0.06 -10.91 23.57
C GLN A 170 0.05 -11.22 22.08
N ALA A 171 1.28 -11.60 21.64
CA ALA A 171 1.50 -12.14 20.31
C ALA A 171 0.69 -13.43 20.08
N ASP A 172 0.48 -13.77 18.81
CA ASP A 172 -0.27 -14.95 18.36
C ASP A 172 -1.73 -15.01 18.87
N ARG A 173 -2.30 -13.84 19.17
CA ARG A 173 -3.73 -13.71 19.54
C ARG A 173 -4.48 -12.95 18.46
N MET A 174 -5.71 -13.36 18.22
CA MET A 174 -6.65 -12.64 17.36
C MET A 174 -6.97 -11.27 17.96
N ILE A 175 -7.01 -10.24 17.12
CA ILE A 175 -7.36 -8.89 17.55
C ILE A 175 -8.85 -8.83 17.85
N THR A 176 -9.20 -8.59 19.11
CA THR A 176 -10.58 -8.45 19.58
C THR A 176 -10.98 -6.98 19.70
N ALA A 177 -12.29 -6.73 19.80
CA ALA A 177 -12.83 -5.38 20.02
C ALA A 177 -12.27 -4.73 21.30
N GLU A 178 -12.04 -5.52 22.36
CA GLU A 178 -11.42 -5.03 23.60
C GLU A 178 -9.97 -4.57 23.36
N MET A 179 -9.20 -5.32 22.57
CA MET A 179 -7.84 -4.92 22.20
C MET A 179 -7.85 -3.66 21.35
N VAL A 180 -8.81 -3.49 20.44
CA VAL A 180 -8.95 -2.27 19.63
C VAL A 180 -9.14 -1.05 20.53
N GLU A 181 -9.98 -1.13 21.55
CA GLU A 181 -10.15 -0.03 22.51
C GLU A 181 -8.87 0.24 23.31
N LEU A 182 -8.14 -0.80 23.73
CA LEU A 182 -6.85 -0.66 24.39
C LEU A 182 -5.82 0.03 23.48
N PHE A 183 -5.80 -0.28 22.17
CA PHE A 183 -4.92 0.37 21.20
C PHE A 183 -5.24 1.87 21.05
N LYS A 184 -6.51 2.24 21.10
CA LYS A 184 -6.93 3.65 21.09
C LYS A 184 -6.48 4.37 22.35
N ILE A 185 -6.65 3.76 23.53
CA ILE A 185 -6.23 4.34 24.84
C ILE A 185 -4.71 4.44 24.91
N ALA A 186 -3.99 3.41 24.48
CA ALA A 186 -2.53 3.35 24.50
C ALA A 186 -1.86 4.28 23.47
N ASN A 187 -2.63 5.02 22.64
CA ASN A 187 -2.11 5.79 21.52
C ASN A 187 -1.17 4.97 20.62
N ALA A 188 -1.44 3.68 20.45
CA ALA A 188 -0.65 2.84 19.58
C ALA A 188 -0.67 3.38 18.15
N TYR A 189 0.52 3.51 17.53
CA TYR A 189 0.64 4.04 16.15
C TYR A 189 0.37 2.98 15.08
N GLY A 190 0.46 1.72 15.44
CA GLY A 190 0.25 0.59 14.54
C GLY A 190 0.47 -0.73 15.23
N VAL A 191 0.12 -1.80 14.53
CA VAL A 191 0.30 -3.18 14.98
C VAL A 191 1.05 -3.98 13.93
N LYS A 192 1.73 -5.03 14.36
CA LYS A 192 2.30 -6.03 13.46
C LYS A 192 1.41 -7.27 13.47
N VAL A 193 1.00 -7.70 12.29
CA VAL A 193 0.11 -8.86 12.11
C VAL A 193 0.73 -9.89 11.18
N TRP A 194 0.33 -11.14 11.34
CA TRP A 194 0.76 -12.23 10.45
C TRP A 194 0.08 -12.13 9.09
N LYS A 195 0.82 -12.30 8.00
CA LYS A 195 0.30 -12.28 6.62
C LYS A 195 -0.30 -13.62 6.18
N HIS A 196 0.34 -14.70 6.59
CA HIS A 196 0.01 -16.05 6.14
C HIS A 196 -0.48 -16.87 7.32
N ILE A 197 -1.78 -17.10 7.34
CA ILE A 197 -2.50 -17.88 8.31
C ILE A 197 -3.22 -18.98 7.56
N GLU A 198 -3.07 -20.20 8.01
CA GLU A 198 -3.78 -21.35 7.46
C GLU A 198 -4.96 -21.66 8.37
N ARG A 199 -6.15 -21.73 7.79
CA ARG A 199 -7.36 -22.19 8.45
C ARG A 199 -7.73 -23.56 7.89
N ILE A 200 -7.77 -24.55 8.74
CA ILE A 200 -8.06 -25.92 8.38
C ILE A 200 -9.40 -26.30 9.02
N HIS A 201 -10.40 -26.52 8.18
CA HIS A 201 -11.65 -27.13 8.62
C HIS A 201 -11.44 -28.64 8.64
N VAL A 202 -11.28 -29.20 9.84
CA VAL A 202 -10.86 -30.59 10.04
C VAL A 202 -11.83 -31.61 9.43
N PRO A 203 -13.17 -31.44 9.51
CA PRO A 203 -14.11 -32.33 8.84
C PRO A 203 -13.93 -32.40 7.33
N ASP A 204 -13.73 -31.28 6.66
CA ASP A 204 -13.54 -31.23 5.20
C ASP A 204 -12.24 -31.90 4.80
N ALA A 205 -11.15 -31.60 5.53
CA ALA A 205 -9.86 -32.25 5.31
C ALA A 205 -9.94 -33.77 5.54
N LEU A 206 -10.64 -34.21 6.57
CA LEU A 206 -10.85 -35.62 6.85
C LEU A 206 -11.69 -36.29 5.73
N GLN A 207 -12.72 -35.63 5.23
CA GLN A 207 -13.51 -36.12 4.10
C GLN A 207 -12.67 -36.35 2.86
N GLU A 208 -11.84 -35.39 2.50
CA GLU A 208 -10.95 -35.46 1.32
C GLU A 208 -10.01 -36.66 1.43
N ILE A 209 -9.40 -36.84 2.57
CA ILE A 209 -8.45 -37.94 2.82
C ILE A 209 -9.14 -39.30 2.84
N LEU A 210 -10.32 -39.39 3.46
CA LEU A 210 -11.09 -40.63 3.47
C LEU A 210 -11.49 -41.03 2.05
N ILE A 211 -11.90 -40.09 1.23
CA ILE A 211 -12.19 -40.32 -0.19
C ILE A 211 -10.95 -40.85 -0.90
N ASP A 212 -9.79 -40.21 -0.74
CA ASP A 212 -8.55 -40.59 -1.41
C ASP A 212 -8.03 -41.98 -0.96
N ARG A 213 -8.09 -42.27 0.36
CA ARG A 213 -7.45 -43.50 0.91
C ARG A 213 -8.35 -44.73 0.91
N ILE A 214 -9.65 -44.60 1.18
CA ILE A 214 -10.52 -45.75 1.46
C ILE A 214 -11.78 -45.84 0.59
N TRP A 215 -12.12 -44.80 -0.19
CA TRP A 215 -13.30 -44.82 -1.01
C TRP A 215 -13.33 -46.01 -1.99
N GLY A 216 -14.48 -46.67 -2.05
CA GLY A 216 -14.68 -47.81 -2.97
C GLY A 216 -13.94 -49.07 -2.61
N LYS A 217 -13.22 -49.11 -1.47
CA LYS A 217 -12.56 -50.36 -1.00
C LYS A 217 -13.56 -51.27 -0.31
N PRO A 218 -13.32 -52.62 -0.32
CA PRO A 218 -14.17 -53.55 0.37
C PRO A 218 -14.04 -53.36 1.87
N LEU A 219 -15.20 -53.21 2.55
CA LEU A 219 -15.32 -53.06 3.99
C LEU A 219 -15.64 -54.42 4.64
N SER A 220 -14.74 -54.87 5.52
CA SER A 220 -14.96 -56.14 6.28
C SER A 220 -15.76 -55.91 7.54
N GLN A 221 -15.46 -54.82 8.26
CA GLN A 221 -16.12 -54.48 9.53
C GLN A 221 -16.01 -52.99 9.82
N ALA A 222 -17.01 -52.42 10.49
CA ALA A 222 -16.91 -51.08 11.07
C ALA A 222 -17.24 -51.15 12.56
N ILE A 223 -16.60 -50.29 13.34
CA ILE A 223 -16.64 -50.25 14.78
C ILE A 223 -17.18 -48.90 15.23
N ASP A 224 -18.19 -48.90 16.08
CA ASP A 224 -18.78 -47.67 16.64
C ASP A 224 -17.94 -47.08 17.80
N ARG A 225 -18.46 -46.01 18.43
CA ARG A 225 -17.82 -45.38 19.60
C ARG A 225 -17.71 -46.27 20.83
N ASP A 226 -18.62 -47.20 20.96
CA ASP A 226 -18.71 -48.13 22.13
C ASP A 226 -17.85 -49.39 21.87
N GLY A 227 -17.19 -49.50 20.71
CA GLY A 227 -16.37 -50.65 20.35
C GLY A 227 -17.18 -51.81 19.76
N ASN A 228 -18.46 -51.62 19.44
CA ASN A 228 -19.31 -52.65 18.87
C ASN A 228 -19.22 -52.67 17.33
N ALA A 229 -19.39 -53.89 16.78
CA ALA A 229 -19.48 -54.02 15.33
C ALA A 229 -20.82 -53.45 14.82
N VAL A 230 -20.75 -52.56 13.85
CA VAL A 230 -21.91 -52.00 13.18
C VAL A 230 -22.44 -53.03 12.15
N THR A 231 -23.66 -53.49 12.32
CA THR A 231 -24.21 -54.64 11.56
C THR A 231 -24.94 -54.28 10.29
N ASP A 232 -25.28 -53.00 10.06
CA ASP A 232 -26.04 -52.54 8.88
C ASP A 232 -25.19 -51.59 8.02
N ILE A 233 -24.08 -52.12 7.49
CA ILE A 233 -23.14 -51.34 6.66
C ILE A 233 -23.00 -51.96 5.30
N ALA A 234 -22.80 -51.08 4.31
CA ALA A 234 -22.45 -51.48 2.94
C ALA A 234 -21.15 -52.31 2.89
N HIS A 235 -21.07 -53.27 2.01
CA HIS A 235 -19.85 -54.09 1.83
C HIS A 235 -18.69 -53.34 1.21
N MET A 236 -18.87 -52.08 0.86
CA MET A 236 -17.85 -51.18 0.32
C MET A 236 -17.96 -49.81 0.99
N VAL A 237 -16.85 -49.14 1.11
CA VAL A 237 -16.82 -47.78 1.66
C VAL A 237 -17.49 -46.80 0.67
N ASP A 238 -18.66 -46.33 1.02
CA ASP A 238 -19.45 -45.36 0.28
C ASP A 238 -19.57 -44.02 1.02
N GLY A 239 -20.34 -43.07 0.45
CA GLY A 239 -20.53 -41.75 1.04
C GLY A 239 -21.25 -41.75 2.39
N LYS A 240 -22.01 -42.80 2.73
CA LYS A 240 -22.65 -42.94 4.05
C LYS A 240 -21.60 -43.32 5.09
N VAL A 241 -20.76 -44.30 4.77
CA VAL A 241 -19.68 -44.76 5.66
C VAL A 241 -18.71 -43.61 5.92
N VAL A 242 -18.29 -42.86 4.90
CA VAL A 242 -17.41 -41.70 5.04
C VAL A 242 -18.05 -40.65 5.96
N ARG A 243 -19.32 -40.33 5.77
CA ARG A 243 -20.03 -39.37 6.63
C ARG A 243 -20.13 -39.85 8.06
N SER A 244 -20.47 -41.11 8.31
CA SER A 244 -20.52 -41.68 9.67
C SER A 244 -19.17 -41.70 10.37
N ILE A 245 -18.06 -41.81 9.60
CA ILE A 245 -16.70 -41.63 10.13
C ILE A 245 -16.45 -40.15 10.49
N ILE A 246 -16.83 -39.22 9.66
CA ILE A 246 -16.69 -37.77 9.91
C ILE A 246 -17.52 -37.36 11.13
N ASP A 247 -18.78 -37.79 11.21
CA ASP A 247 -19.67 -37.51 12.33
C ASP A 247 -19.26 -38.24 13.62
N GLY A 248 -18.28 -39.16 13.50
CA GLY A 248 -17.72 -39.91 14.61
C GLY A 248 -18.64 -40.99 15.14
N GLU A 249 -19.64 -41.41 14.39
CA GLU A 249 -20.48 -42.59 14.69
C GLU A 249 -19.64 -43.88 14.52
N ILE A 250 -18.77 -43.89 13.48
CA ILE A 250 -17.78 -44.96 13.23
C ILE A 250 -16.42 -44.45 13.60
N THR A 251 -15.71 -45.16 14.47
CA THR A 251 -14.36 -44.79 14.94
C THR A 251 -13.27 -45.58 14.25
N ALA A 252 -13.58 -46.78 13.76
CA ALA A 252 -12.64 -47.61 13.01
C ALA A 252 -13.36 -48.44 11.93
N VAL A 253 -12.64 -48.71 10.86
CA VAL A 253 -13.05 -49.58 9.76
C VAL A 253 -11.97 -50.61 9.46
N GLU A 254 -12.37 -51.84 9.16
CA GLU A 254 -11.48 -52.88 8.70
C GLU A 254 -11.58 -53.03 7.19
N ILE A 255 -10.46 -52.76 6.51
CA ILE A 255 -10.34 -52.75 5.05
C ILE A 255 -9.15 -53.62 4.68
N GLU A 256 -9.39 -54.66 3.86
CA GLU A 256 -8.33 -55.57 3.39
C GLU A 256 -7.51 -56.21 4.53
N GLY A 257 -8.12 -56.40 5.73
CA GLY A 257 -7.46 -56.96 6.90
C GLY A 257 -6.65 -55.96 7.74
N GLU A 258 -6.66 -54.69 7.40
CA GLU A 258 -6.06 -53.60 8.17
C GLU A 258 -7.15 -52.78 8.88
N ILE A 259 -6.98 -52.52 10.16
CA ILE A 259 -7.86 -51.66 10.95
C ILE A 259 -7.39 -50.23 10.80
N VAL A 260 -8.21 -49.43 10.19
CA VAL A 260 -7.99 -47.99 9.98
C VAL A 260 -8.87 -47.21 10.93
N THR A 261 -8.26 -46.51 11.89
CA THR A 261 -8.95 -45.66 12.85
C THR A 261 -9.01 -44.21 12.36
N ARG A 262 -10.11 -43.51 12.67
CA ARG A 262 -10.28 -42.08 12.39
C ARG A 262 -9.12 -41.26 12.96
N SER A 263 -8.73 -41.49 14.22
CA SER A 263 -7.63 -40.79 14.88
C SER A 263 -6.31 -40.99 14.17
N ARG A 264 -6.02 -42.20 13.65
CA ARG A 264 -4.78 -42.49 12.91
C ARG A 264 -4.75 -41.73 11.60
N ILE A 265 -5.85 -41.73 10.85
CA ILE A 265 -5.94 -40.95 9.59
C ILE A 265 -5.75 -39.46 9.88
N LEU A 266 -6.42 -38.93 10.89
CA LEU A 266 -6.30 -37.53 11.27
C LEU A 266 -4.88 -37.19 11.76
N ASN A 267 -4.26 -38.06 12.55
CA ASN A 267 -2.88 -37.87 13.01
C ASN A 267 -1.88 -37.86 11.84
N ASP A 268 -2.03 -38.77 10.88
CA ASP A 268 -1.21 -38.80 9.68
C ASP A 268 -1.33 -37.49 8.88
N TYR A 269 -2.55 -37.01 8.68
CA TYR A 269 -2.79 -35.74 8.00
C TYR A 269 -2.20 -34.56 8.76
N LEU A 270 -2.57 -34.40 10.02
CA LEU A 270 -2.11 -33.29 10.85
C LEU A 270 -0.57 -33.28 10.99
N SER A 271 0.07 -34.45 10.96
CA SER A 271 1.54 -34.53 10.99
C SER A 271 2.19 -33.88 9.76
N HIS A 272 1.54 -33.90 8.61
CA HIS A 272 2.04 -33.23 7.39
C HIS A 272 1.57 -31.80 7.31
N ALA A 273 0.34 -31.51 7.74
CA ALA A 273 -0.29 -30.20 7.60
C ALA A 273 0.16 -29.19 8.64
N VAL A 274 0.29 -29.59 9.90
CA VAL A 274 0.46 -28.65 11.03
C VAL A 274 1.67 -28.90 11.93
N TYR A 275 2.37 -30.00 11.80
CA TYR A 275 3.55 -30.28 12.63
C TYR A 275 4.62 -29.19 12.50
N GLY A 276 5.13 -28.70 13.62
CA GLY A 276 6.09 -27.59 13.65
C GLY A 276 5.48 -26.22 13.33
N LYS A 277 4.15 -26.07 13.29
CA LYS A 277 3.46 -24.79 13.19
C LYS A 277 2.97 -24.33 14.57
N VAL A 278 2.60 -23.07 14.70
CA VAL A 278 2.08 -22.46 15.92
C VAL A 278 0.56 -22.32 15.82
N ILE A 279 -0.13 -22.73 16.85
CA ILE A 279 -1.59 -22.59 16.99
C ILE A 279 -1.89 -21.12 17.31
N LEU A 280 -2.89 -20.57 16.63
CA LEU A 280 -3.31 -19.17 16.82
C LEU A 280 -4.60 -19.03 17.61
N ASP A 281 -5.53 -19.98 17.48
CA ASP A 281 -6.78 -19.99 18.23
C ASP A 281 -6.78 -21.09 19.30
N PRO A 282 -7.49 -20.90 20.44
CA PRO A 282 -7.63 -21.95 21.44
C PRO A 282 -8.41 -23.14 20.85
N VAL A 283 -7.85 -24.33 21.00
CA VAL A 283 -8.47 -25.55 20.50
C VAL A 283 -9.14 -26.30 21.62
N TYR A 284 -10.39 -26.61 21.46
CA TYR A 284 -11.21 -27.36 22.42
C TYR A 284 -11.61 -28.72 21.88
N ASP A 285 -11.76 -29.69 22.78
CA ASP A 285 -12.33 -30.98 22.44
C ASP A 285 -13.86 -30.92 22.33
N GLN A 286 -14.47 -32.04 21.98
CA GLN A 286 -15.94 -32.16 21.88
C GLN A 286 -16.66 -31.95 23.24
N ARG A 287 -15.95 -31.98 24.37
CA ARG A 287 -16.48 -31.75 25.71
C ARG A 287 -16.30 -30.31 26.19
N GLY A 288 -15.61 -29.50 25.41
CA GLY A 288 -15.27 -28.13 25.74
C GLY A 288 -14.02 -27.98 26.62
N GLU A 289 -13.20 -29.04 26.75
CA GLU A 289 -11.94 -28.97 27.47
C GLU A 289 -10.85 -28.38 26.52
N LEU A 290 -9.98 -27.51 27.05
CA LEU A 290 -8.91 -26.89 26.31
C LEU A 290 -7.81 -27.92 26.01
N VAL A 291 -7.54 -28.16 24.74
CA VAL A 291 -6.55 -29.12 24.24
C VAL A 291 -5.22 -28.45 23.91
N ALA A 292 -5.29 -27.23 23.32
CA ALA A 292 -4.11 -26.48 22.97
C ALA A 292 -4.39 -24.97 23.07
N GLU A 293 -3.39 -24.23 23.53
CA GLU A 293 -3.44 -22.78 23.71
C GLU A 293 -2.87 -22.05 22.50
N PRO A 294 -3.35 -20.81 22.21
CA PRO A 294 -2.71 -19.94 21.23
C PRO A 294 -1.26 -19.62 21.59
N GLY A 295 -0.38 -19.61 20.57
CA GLY A 295 1.05 -19.46 20.74
C GLY A 295 1.80 -20.78 20.97
N GLN A 296 1.08 -21.91 21.11
CA GLN A 296 1.71 -23.23 21.32
C GLN A 296 2.18 -23.85 20.01
N GLU A 297 3.42 -24.34 19.99
CA GLU A 297 3.94 -25.09 18.87
C GLU A 297 3.35 -26.51 18.82
N VAL A 298 2.96 -26.95 17.63
CA VAL A 298 2.45 -28.30 17.39
C VAL A 298 3.63 -29.28 17.35
N ASN A 299 3.98 -29.80 18.49
CA ASN A 299 4.90 -30.90 18.63
C ASN A 299 4.15 -32.25 18.59
N ARG A 300 4.87 -33.38 18.78
CA ARG A 300 4.27 -34.70 18.70
C ARG A 300 3.18 -34.95 19.76
N GLU A 301 3.37 -34.44 20.95
CA GLU A 301 2.40 -34.58 22.05
C GLU A 301 1.11 -33.81 21.77
N VAL A 302 1.24 -32.57 21.29
CA VAL A 302 0.09 -31.72 20.90
C VAL A 302 -0.63 -32.32 19.70
N LEU A 303 0.10 -32.87 18.74
CA LEU A 303 -0.47 -33.53 17.57
C LEU A 303 -1.37 -34.73 17.97
N GLU A 304 -0.88 -35.59 18.87
CA GLU A 304 -1.65 -36.74 19.38
C GLU A 304 -2.94 -36.26 20.07
N LYS A 305 -2.84 -35.23 20.91
CA LYS A 305 -4.01 -34.61 21.58
C LYS A 305 -5.01 -34.02 20.57
N LEU A 306 -4.53 -33.33 19.53
CA LEU A 306 -5.38 -32.78 18.48
C LEU A 306 -6.09 -33.88 17.67
N ALA A 307 -5.40 -34.97 17.38
CA ALA A 307 -5.99 -36.11 16.67
C ALA A 307 -7.05 -36.83 17.50
N GLU A 308 -6.91 -36.88 18.83
CA GLU A 308 -7.90 -37.44 19.76
C GLU A 308 -9.09 -36.52 19.97
N ALA A 309 -8.82 -35.21 20.14
CA ALA A 309 -9.82 -34.20 20.40
C ALA A 309 -10.72 -33.91 19.18
N GLN A 310 -10.18 -34.08 17.97
CA GLN A 310 -10.88 -33.89 16.70
C GLN A 310 -11.57 -32.52 16.62
N PRO A 311 -10.83 -31.43 16.69
CA PRO A 311 -11.41 -30.09 16.65
C PRO A 311 -12.12 -29.85 15.32
N MET A 312 -13.09 -28.92 15.31
CA MET A 312 -13.78 -28.53 14.08
C MET A 312 -12.89 -27.68 13.20
N ASP A 313 -12.24 -26.69 13.79
CA ASP A 313 -11.37 -25.75 13.09
C ASP A 313 -10.02 -25.67 13.78
N LEU A 314 -8.98 -25.48 12.97
CA LEU A 314 -7.61 -25.29 13.42
C LEU A 314 -6.99 -24.13 12.66
N VAL A 315 -6.54 -23.13 13.39
CA VAL A 315 -5.87 -21.96 12.84
C VAL A 315 -4.40 -21.98 13.24
N VAL A 316 -3.52 -22.02 12.25
CA VAL A 316 -2.09 -22.14 12.47
C VAL A 316 -1.28 -21.17 11.61
N ARG A 317 -0.09 -20.83 12.09
CA ARG A 317 0.97 -20.19 11.31
C ARG A 317 2.22 -21.03 11.26
N ALA A 318 2.98 -20.92 10.18
CA ALA A 318 4.27 -21.56 10.09
C ALA A 318 5.30 -20.90 11.03
N ILE A 319 6.26 -21.70 11.52
CA ILE A 319 7.46 -21.20 12.17
C ILE A 319 8.52 -20.99 11.10
N TYR A 320 9.10 -19.80 11.05
CA TYR A 320 10.16 -19.44 10.11
C TYR A 320 11.43 -19.05 10.85
N ALA A 321 12.58 -19.27 10.22
CA ALA A 321 13.83 -18.71 10.71
C ALA A 321 13.72 -17.17 10.76
N HIS A 322 14.32 -16.53 11.75
CA HIS A 322 14.20 -15.09 12.07
C HIS A 322 14.27 -14.14 10.86
N SER A 323 15.01 -14.50 9.80
CA SER A 323 15.12 -13.69 8.57
C SER A 323 13.89 -13.78 7.66
N GLU A 324 13.19 -14.92 7.67
CA GLU A 324 11.98 -15.15 6.86
C GLU A 324 10.73 -14.65 7.60
N GLU A 325 10.71 -14.77 8.93
CA GLU A 325 9.64 -14.30 9.79
C GLU A 325 9.33 -12.81 9.56
N LYS A 326 10.36 -11.97 9.41
CA LYS A 326 10.20 -10.54 9.10
C LYS A 326 9.50 -10.27 7.77
N ARG A 327 9.54 -11.17 6.80
CA ARG A 327 8.84 -11.04 5.50
C ARG A 327 7.36 -11.37 5.60
N LEU A 328 6.97 -12.12 6.62
CA LEU A 328 5.61 -12.59 6.83
C LEU A 328 4.81 -11.74 7.80
N ILE A 329 5.49 -10.80 8.46
CA ILE A 329 4.87 -9.81 9.32
C ILE A 329 4.51 -8.58 8.48
N HIS A 330 3.25 -8.16 8.58
CA HIS A 330 2.78 -6.93 8.02
C HIS A 330 2.60 -5.88 9.13
N ARG A 331 3.30 -4.76 8.99
CA ARG A 331 3.10 -3.62 9.88
C ARG A 331 1.93 -2.79 9.36
N ILE A 332 0.86 -2.74 10.11
CA ILE A 332 -0.32 -1.92 9.82
C ILE A 332 -0.24 -0.69 10.73
N SER A 333 -0.06 0.46 10.11
CA SER A 333 -0.06 1.74 10.80
C SER A 333 -1.43 2.38 10.64
N PHE A 334 -2.09 2.69 11.74
CA PHE A 334 -3.37 3.39 11.77
C PHE A 334 -3.24 4.85 12.23
N VAL A 335 -2.04 5.27 12.56
CA VAL A 335 -1.73 6.70 12.75
C VAL A 335 -1.01 7.18 11.50
N ARG A 336 -1.55 8.24 10.91
CA ARG A 336 -1.01 8.86 9.71
C ARG A 336 -0.62 10.29 10.01
N LYS A 337 0.56 10.67 9.54
CA LYS A 337 1.00 12.05 9.49
C LYS A 337 0.67 12.59 8.10
N LEU A 338 -0.26 13.51 8.03
CA LEU A 338 -0.77 14.05 6.78
C LEU A 338 -0.37 15.52 6.66
N ARG A 339 0.04 15.92 5.46
CA ARG A 339 0.35 17.30 5.12
C ARG A 339 -0.33 17.68 3.81
N ILE A 340 -0.85 18.88 3.72
CA ILE A 340 -1.29 19.44 2.45
C ILE A 340 -0.07 19.95 1.67
N GLY A 341 0.02 19.57 0.40
CA GLY A 341 1.00 20.14 -0.52
C GLY A 341 0.67 21.60 -0.86
N PRO A 342 1.64 22.35 -1.39
CA PRO A 342 1.44 23.72 -1.79
C PRO A 342 0.35 23.85 -2.88
N LYS A 343 -0.40 24.95 -2.80
CA LYS A 343 -1.44 25.25 -3.78
C LYS A 343 -0.81 25.95 -4.99
N CYS A 344 -0.90 25.30 -6.15
CA CYS A 344 -0.48 25.90 -7.41
C CYS A 344 -1.71 26.23 -8.26
N LYS A 345 -1.77 27.45 -8.80
CA LYS A 345 -2.80 27.87 -9.73
C LYS A 345 -2.19 28.12 -11.12
N PRO A 346 -2.91 27.78 -12.21
CA PRO A 346 -2.48 28.19 -13.54
C PRO A 346 -2.37 29.71 -13.58
N PHE A 347 -1.24 30.18 -14.09
CA PHE A 347 -0.95 31.60 -14.20
C PHE A 347 -0.65 31.94 -15.65
N VAL A 348 -1.21 33.05 -16.13
CA VAL A 348 -1.03 33.50 -17.51
C VAL A 348 -0.21 34.77 -17.54
N HIS A 349 0.95 34.70 -18.16
CA HIS A 349 1.84 35.84 -18.35
C HIS A 349 1.45 36.69 -19.56
N GLY A 350 1.70 37.99 -19.49
CA GLY A 350 1.81 38.81 -20.69
C GLY A 350 2.97 38.33 -21.60
N ILE A 351 2.86 38.56 -22.89
CA ILE A 351 3.80 38.07 -23.91
C ILE A 351 5.27 38.36 -23.55
N THR A 352 5.58 39.57 -23.11
CA THR A 352 6.94 39.95 -22.74
C THR A 352 7.48 39.14 -21.58
N LYS A 353 6.66 38.97 -20.54
CA LYS A 353 7.07 38.22 -19.34
C LYS A 353 7.18 36.74 -19.64
N ALA A 354 6.24 36.19 -20.41
CA ALA A 354 6.26 34.77 -20.83
C ALA A 354 7.55 34.46 -21.67
N ALA A 355 7.94 35.37 -22.57
CA ALA A 355 9.12 35.18 -23.40
C ALA A 355 10.47 35.32 -22.64
N LEU A 356 10.48 36.04 -21.51
CA LEU A 356 11.66 36.19 -20.65
C LEU A 356 11.74 35.15 -19.54
N ALA A 357 10.61 34.51 -19.18
CA ALA A 357 10.50 33.49 -18.15
C ALA A 357 10.57 32.04 -18.71
N THR A 358 11.14 31.85 -19.89
CA THR A 358 11.36 30.53 -20.49
C THR A 358 12.54 29.82 -19.82
N ASP A 359 12.50 28.49 -19.77
CA ASP A 359 13.61 27.68 -19.23
C ASP A 359 14.91 27.85 -20.00
N SER A 360 14.86 28.25 -21.31
CA SER A 360 16.02 28.55 -22.14
C SER A 360 16.41 30.01 -22.02
N PHE A 361 17.55 30.27 -21.40
CA PHE A 361 18.10 31.64 -21.33
C PHE A 361 18.53 32.16 -22.71
N LEU A 362 18.91 31.29 -23.64
CA LEU A 362 19.23 31.68 -25.04
C LEU A 362 17.97 32.17 -25.77
N SER A 363 16.86 31.49 -25.62
CA SER A 363 15.56 31.88 -26.15
C SER A 363 15.12 33.23 -25.58
N ALA A 364 15.22 33.43 -24.27
CA ALA A 364 14.90 34.67 -23.58
C ALA A 364 15.80 35.83 -24.06
N ALA A 365 17.11 35.61 -24.12
CA ALA A 365 18.11 36.60 -24.57
C ALA A 365 17.87 37.05 -26.00
N SER A 366 17.34 36.20 -26.86
CA SER A 366 17.02 36.55 -28.25
C SER A 366 15.77 37.41 -28.41
N PHE A 367 14.96 37.52 -27.40
CA PHE A 367 13.70 38.29 -27.42
C PHE A 367 13.92 39.73 -26.99
N GLN A 368 14.41 39.97 -25.78
CA GLN A 368 14.70 41.30 -25.21
C GLN A 368 15.77 41.19 -24.10
N GLN A 369 16.40 42.34 -23.76
CA GLN A 369 17.32 42.42 -22.60
C GLN A 369 18.51 41.44 -22.69
N THR A 370 19.05 41.21 -23.89
CA THR A 370 20.10 40.21 -24.17
C THR A 370 21.24 40.23 -23.18
N ALA A 371 21.85 41.43 -22.97
CA ALA A 371 23.01 41.58 -22.08
C ALA A 371 22.67 41.22 -20.61
N GLN A 372 21.47 41.59 -20.15
CA GLN A 372 21.02 41.36 -18.77
C GLN A 372 20.69 39.89 -18.53
N VAL A 373 20.01 39.23 -19.48
CA VAL A 373 19.66 37.80 -19.40
C VAL A 373 20.93 36.96 -19.44
N LEU A 374 21.86 37.22 -20.38
CA LEU A 374 23.11 36.47 -20.49
C LEU A 374 24.01 36.67 -19.25
N ALA A 375 24.12 37.91 -18.74
CA ALA A 375 24.88 38.17 -17.52
C ALA A 375 24.25 37.44 -16.31
N GLY A 376 22.92 37.42 -16.19
CA GLY A 376 22.20 36.69 -15.14
C GLY A 376 22.46 35.19 -15.22
N ALA A 377 22.33 34.59 -16.39
CA ALA A 377 22.61 33.19 -16.64
C ALA A 377 24.09 32.81 -16.34
N ALA A 378 24.99 33.64 -16.75
CA ALA A 378 26.45 33.45 -16.49
C ALA A 378 26.77 33.48 -14.98
N VAL A 379 26.17 34.42 -14.23
CA VAL A 379 26.37 34.51 -12.78
C VAL A 379 25.80 33.29 -12.02
N LYS A 380 24.68 32.76 -12.50
CA LYS A 380 24.04 31.56 -11.90
C LYS A 380 24.67 30.25 -12.37
N GLY A 381 25.45 30.26 -13.44
CA GLY A 381 25.98 29.05 -14.07
C GLY A 381 24.89 28.20 -14.74
N GLU A 382 23.85 28.85 -15.27
CA GLU A 382 22.72 28.15 -15.91
C GLU A 382 23.18 27.39 -17.16
N ILE A 383 22.60 26.22 -17.38
CA ILE A 383 22.84 25.40 -18.58
C ILE A 383 21.54 25.40 -19.40
N ASP A 384 21.67 25.55 -20.72
CA ASP A 384 20.55 25.50 -21.65
C ASP A 384 20.54 24.15 -22.35
N ASP A 385 19.47 23.39 -22.14
CA ASP A 385 19.33 22.02 -22.67
C ASP A 385 18.98 21.96 -24.16
N LEU A 386 18.80 23.12 -24.82
CA LEU A 386 18.55 23.26 -26.26
C LEU A 386 17.33 22.46 -26.77
N LEU A 387 16.27 22.35 -25.95
CA LEU A 387 15.10 21.55 -26.27
C LEU A 387 14.15 22.22 -27.27
N GLY A 388 14.13 23.53 -27.36
CA GLY A 388 13.21 24.27 -28.23
C GLY A 388 13.80 24.56 -29.61
N LEU A 389 13.01 25.22 -30.45
CA LEU A 389 13.39 25.57 -31.82
C LEU A 389 14.36 26.73 -31.86
N LYS A 390 14.15 27.75 -31.05
CA LYS A 390 14.80 29.06 -31.13
C LYS A 390 16.25 29.01 -30.68
N GLU A 391 16.52 28.36 -29.56
CA GLU A 391 17.87 28.15 -29.03
C GLU A 391 18.74 27.33 -29.98
N ASN A 392 18.20 26.30 -30.62
CA ASN A 392 18.91 25.51 -31.62
C ASN A 392 19.25 26.32 -32.86
N VAL A 393 18.34 27.17 -33.34
CA VAL A 393 18.60 28.09 -34.46
C VAL A 393 19.71 29.09 -34.11
N ILE A 394 19.73 29.64 -32.90
CA ILE A 394 20.74 30.62 -32.45
C ILE A 394 22.14 30.01 -32.45
N ILE A 395 22.27 28.76 -31.99
CA ILE A 395 23.55 28.06 -31.93
C ILE A 395 23.95 27.47 -33.29
N GLY A 396 23.00 27.35 -34.23
CA GLY A 396 23.25 26.76 -35.55
C GLY A 396 23.08 25.23 -35.56
N HIS A 397 22.41 24.67 -34.59
CA HIS A 397 22.01 23.26 -34.56
C HIS A 397 20.76 23.03 -35.40
N LEU A 398 20.56 21.78 -35.84
CA LEU A 398 19.30 21.38 -36.45
C LEU A 398 18.19 21.54 -35.42
N ILE A 399 17.06 22.12 -35.84
CA ILE A 399 15.89 22.25 -34.97
C ILE A 399 15.29 20.84 -34.68
N PRO A 400 14.75 20.60 -33.50
CA PRO A 400 14.10 19.35 -33.18
C PRO A 400 12.70 19.23 -33.83
N ALA A 401 12.67 19.34 -35.17
CA ALA A 401 11.47 19.23 -36.01
C ALA A 401 11.86 18.85 -37.44
N GLY A 402 11.01 18.14 -38.13
CA GLY A 402 11.25 17.63 -39.50
C GLY A 402 12.49 16.72 -39.52
N THR A 403 13.44 16.99 -40.43
CA THR A 403 14.67 16.18 -40.59
C THR A 403 15.60 16.24 -39.38
N GLY A 404 15.43 17.20 -38.47
CA GLY A 404 16.16 17.28 -37.20
C GLY A 404 15.57 16.49 -36.06
N PHE A 405 14.39 15.90 -36.25
CA PHE A 405 13.74 15.06 -35.26
C PHE A 405 14.31 13.63 -35.27
N ASN A 406 14.59 13.05 -34.14
CA ASN A 406 15.28 11.75 -34.05
C ASN A 406 14.60 10.59 -34.80
N GLU A 407 13.27 10.63 -34.94
CA GLU A 407 12.50 9.66 -35.69
C GLU A 407 12.78 9.65 -37.21
N PHE A 408 13.36 10.76 -37.75
CA PHE A 408 13.73 10.90 -39.12
C PHE A 408 15.24 10.77 -39.38
N LYS A 409 16.04 10.47 -38.35
CA LYS A 409 17.43 10.10 -38.57
C LYS A 409 17.44 8.75 -39.30
N GLU A 410 18.12 8.70 -40.45
CA GLU A 410 18.32 7.42 -41.15
C GLU A 410 18.94 6.43 -40.18
N VAL A 411 18.19 5.39 -39.87
CA VAL A 411 18.65 4.24 -39.11
C VAL A 411 19.82 3.64 -39.88
N ASP A 412 20.96 3.49 -39.24
CA ASP A 412 22.15 2.90 -39.84
C ASP A 412 21.74 1.55 -40.48
N PRO A 413 22.25 1.21 -41.69
CA PRO A 413 21.90 -0.03 -42.37
C PRO A 413 22.06 -1.29 -41.49
N GLU A 414 22.98 -1.25 -40.50
CA GLU A 414 23.19 -2.34 -39.55
C GLU A 414 22.03 -2.44 -38.52
N ASP A 415 21.48 -1.33 -38.06
CA ASP A 415 20.33 -1.28 -37.13
C ASP A 415 19.01 -1.69 -37.81
N ARG A 416 18.88 -1.48 -39.13
CA ARG A 416 17.73 -1.97 -39.92
C ARG A 416 17.62 -3.48 -39.94
N VAL A 417 18.74 -4.19 -39.88
CA VAL A 417 18.75 -5.66 -39.89
C VAL A 417 18.23 -6.21 -38.55
N GLU A 418 18.53 -5.55 -37.46
CA GLU A 418 18.00 -5.95 -36.13
C GLU A 418 16.50 -5.71 -36.00
N LEU A 419 15.99 -4.56 -36.46
CA LEU A 419 14.55 -4.23 -36.43
C LEU A 419 13.71 -5.20 -37.29
N VAL A 420 14.25 -5.68 -38.42
CA VAL A 420 13.57 -6.67 -39.26
C VAL A 420 13.60 -8.07 -38.62
N ALA A 421 14.67 -8.40 -37.89
CA ALA A 421 14.80 -9.67 -37.18
C ALA A 421 13.91 -9.78 -35.94
N THR A 422 13.57 -8.67 -35.31
CA THR A 422 12.67 -8.62 -34.13
C THR A 422 11.20 -8.52 -34.47
N GLY A 423 10.82 -8.32 -35.75
CA GLY A 423 9.41 -8.26 -36.19
C GLY A 423 8.64 -7.00 -35.75
N GLU A 424 9.34 -5.96 -35.23
CA GLU A 424 8.74 -4.70 -34.76
C GLU A 424 8.64 -3.62 -35.86
N CYS A 425 8.39 -4.02 -37.10
CA CYS A 425 8.05 -3.08 -38.16
C CYS A 425 6.57 -2.67 -38.01
N GLN A 426 6.28 -1.62 -37.26
CA GLN A 426 4.96 -0.98 -37.31
C GLN A 426 4.79 -0.33 -38.68
N THR A 427 3.91 -0.88 -39.47
CA THR A 427 3.50 -0.29 -40.75
C THR A 427 2.65 0.94 -40.50
N ASN A 428 2.93 2.02 -41.24
CA ASN A 428 2.29 3.35 -41.19
C ASN A 428 0.80 3.39 -41.55
N GLU A 429 0.01 2.38 -41.24
CA GLU A 429 -1.43 2.33 -41.56
C GLU A 429 -2.35 2.72 -40.38
N ASP A 430 -1.79 2.99 -39.19
CA ASP A 430 -2.57 3.36 -38.00
C ASP A 430 -2.58 4.87 -37.68
N ILE A 431 -2.14 5.73 -38.62
CA ILE A 431 -2.22 7.20 -38.49
C ILE A 431 -3.00 7.75 -39.71
N LEU A 432 -4.29 7.58 -39.72
CA LEU A 432 -5.25 8.41 -40.43
C LEU A 432 -6.57 8.48 -39.66
#